data_2a01b45ec409ade0dda9ceb8d17a0146
#
_entry.id   2a01b45ec409ade0dda9ceb8d17a0146
#
_cell.length_a   1.000
_cell.length_b   1.000
_cell.length_c   1.000
_cell.angle_alpha   90.00
_cell.angle_beta   90.00
_cell.angle_gamma   90.00
#
_symmetry.space_group_name_H-M   'P 1'
#
loop_
_entity.id
_entity.type
_entity.pdbx_description
1 polymer ?
#
loop_
_entity_poly.entity_id
_entity_poly.type
_entity_poly.pdbx_seq_one_letter_code
_entity_poly.pdbx_strand_id
1 'polypeptide(L)'
;MSDYHALEPGTFVDDQGAVHAIVASSVVAAVPEAKAAAERFGREVRFNFLDDSAVQWMLFQRREDTEKGSLLGCLFSIPLIVFGLGAWPFWDLVASQKSRQFQISFIAVDALIVCAALLAVVLIRRRSLLDPVVRNVRCRARLYRKLVGIARKGGADIPRMYPYYGMYVTSRKFFPDAPERPMPEREESP
;
A
#
# COMPACT_ATOMS: atom_id res chain seq x y z
N MET A 1 -10.66 -9.26 -3.67
CA MET A 1 -9.98 -9.45 -2.36
C MET A 1 -9.17 -10.73 -2.49
N SER A 2 -7.85 -10.64 -2.51
CA SER A 2 -7.00 -11.84 -2.53
C SER A 2 -7.10 -12.52 -1.18
N ASP A 3 -7.35 -13.83 -1.21
CA ASP A 3 -7.47 -14.64 -0.01
C ASP A 3 -6.05 -15.02 0.45
N TYR A 4 -5.71 -14.73 1.73
CA TYR A 4 -4.42 -15.11 2.30
C TYR A 4 -4.23 -16.63 2.30
N HIS A 5 -5.31 -17.38 2.48
CA HIS A 5 -5.29 -18.86 2.49
C HIS A 5 -5.01 -19.49 1.12
N ALA A 6 -5.25 -18.74 0.04
CA ALA A 6 -4.94 -19.18 -1.32
C ALA A 6 -3.46 -19.03 -1.69
N LEU A 7 -2.66 -18.33 -0.84
CA LEU A 7 -1.23 -18.16 -1.08
C LEU A 7 -0.45 -19.38 -0.58
N GLU A 8 0.44 -19.90 -1.41
CA GLU A 8 1.40 -20.91 -1.00
C GLU A 8 2.32 -20.38 0.13
N PRO A 9 2.69 -21.23 1.10
CA PRO A 9 3.64 -20.87 2.13
C PRO A 9 4.95 -20.34 1.53
N GLY A 10 5.47 -19.24 2.08
CA GLY A 10 6.72 -18.68 1.60
C GLY A 10 6.61 -17.91 0.28
N THR A 11 5.39 -17.60 -0.19
CA THR A 11 5.17 -16.77 -1.38
C THR A 11 4.42 -15.49 -1.03
N PHE A 12 4.53 -14.50 -1.88
CA PHE A 12 3.73 -13.28 -1.82
C PHE A 12 3.42 -12.79 -3.24
N VAL A 13 2.45 -11.89 -3.34
CA VAL A 13 2.05 -11.30 -4.61
C VAL A 13 2.46 -9.83 -4.60
N ASP A 14 3.13 -9.39 -5.65
CA ASP A 14 3.57 -8.00 -5.80
C ASP A 14 2.43 -7.04 -6.19
N ASP A 15 2.75 -5.75 -6.34
CA ASP A 15 1.78 -4.71 -6.72
C ASP A 15 1.27 -4.89 -8.18
N GLN A 16 1.92 -5.76 -8.99
CA GLN A 16 1.53 -6.08 -10.37
C GLN A 16 0.72 -7.39 -10.47
N GLY A 17 0.56 -8.11 -9.36
CA GLY A 17 -0.14 -9.39 -9.30
C GLY A 17 0.74 -10.62 -9.58
N ALA A 18 2.06 -10.44 -9.75
CA ALA A 18 2.98 -11.55 -9.92
C ALA A 18 3.31 -12.22 -8.57
N VAL A 19 3.37 -13.56 -8.57
CA VAL A 19 3.71 -14.36 -7.39
C VAL A 19 5.23 -14.51 -7.30
N HIS A 20 5.78 -14.23 -6.13
CA HIS A 20 7.20 -14.33 -5.86
C HIS A 20 7.46 -15.10 -4.56
N ALA A 21 8.57 -15.80 -4.48
CA ALA A 21 9.04 -16.38 -3.23
C ALA A 21 9.53 -15.27 -2.28
N ILE A 22 9.26 -15.39 -0.98
CA ILE A 22 9.90 -14.55 0.03
C ILE A 22 11.39 -14.95 0.13
N VAL A 23 12.22 -14.02 0.60
CA VAL A 23 13.59 -14.41 0.98
C VAL A 23 13.51 -15.19 2.29
N ALA A 24 13.77 -16.49 2.21
CA ALA A 24 13.67 -17.36 3.36
C ALA A 24 14.54 -16.87 4.52
N SER A 25 14.05 -17.03 5.74
CA SER A 25 14.77 -16.65 6.97
C SER A 25 16.13 -17.32 7.08
N SER A 26 16.27 -18.56 6.55
CA SER A 26 17.53 -19.30 6.47
C SER A 26 18.58 -18.58 5.62
N VAL A 27 18.17 -17.97 4.49
CA VAL A 27 19.05 -17.18 3.60
C VAL A 27 19.51 -15.90 4.31
N VAL A 28 18.61 -15.23 5.01
CA VAL A 28 18.93 -14.04 5.81
C VAL A 28 19.88 -14.39 6.95
N ALA A 29 19.61 -15.49 7.65
CA ALA A 29 20.39 -15.95 8.81
C ALA A 29 21.79 -16.46 8.41
N ALA A 30 21.99 -16.92 7.17
CA ALA A 30 23.29 -17.33 6.65
C ALA A 30 24.29 -16.19 6.55
N VAL A 31 23.81 -14.93 6.48
CA VAL A 31 24.67 -13.73 6.45
C VAL A 31 24.71 -13.10 7.84
N PRO A 32 25.84 -13.12 8.57
CA PRO A 32 25.92 -12.65 9.97
C PRO A 32 25.45 -11.20 10.14
N GLU A 33 25.82 -10.32 9.21
CA GLU A 33 25.42 -8.91 9.24
C GLU A 33 23.90 -8.74 9.04
N ALA A 34 23.29 -9.57 8.17
CA ALA A 34 21.85 -9.53 7.95
C ALA A 34 21.10 -10.10 9.15
N LYS A 35 21.59 -11.18 9.77
CA LYS A 35 21.01 -11.72 11.02
C LYS A 35 21.02 -10.68 12.13
N ALA A 36 22.18 -10.04 12.38
CA ALA A 36 22.29 -8.98 13.39
C ALA A 36 21.37 -7.77 13.09
N ALA A 37 21.23 -7.43 11.80
CA ALA A 37 20.30 -6.39 11.37
C ALA A 37 18.84 -6.80 11.58
N ALA A 38 18.47 -8.07 11.31
CA ALA A 38 17.12 -8.59 11.54
C ALA A 38 16.72 -8.50 13.01
N GLU A 39 17.61 -8.89 13.92
CA GLU A 39 17.40 -8.82 15.35
C GLU A 39 17.29 -7.38 15.84
N ARG A 40 18.15 -6.47 15.35
CA ARG A 40 18.10 -5.05 15.70
C ARG A 40 16.81 -4.40 15.23
N PHE A 41 16.46 -4.57 13.96
CA PHE A 41 15.21 -4.04 13.40
C PHE A 41 13.98 -4.67 14.05
N GLY A 42 14.06 -5.97 14.37
CA GLY A 42 12.99 -6.68 15.07
C GLY A 42 12.66 -6.07 16.42
N ARG A 43 13.68 -5.73 17.20
CA ARG A 43 13.51 -5.01 18.49
C ARG A 43 12.92 -3.61 18.33
N GLU A 44 13.33 -2.91 17.25
CA GLU A 44 12.83 -1.54 16.98
C GLU A 44 11.32 -1.53 16.67
N VAL A 45 10.81 -2.52 15.94
CA VAL A 45 9.42 -2.55 15.46
C VAL A 45 8.60 -3.72 16.04
N ARG A 46 9.08 -4.38 17.09
CA ARG A 46 8.42 -5.53 17.73
C ARG A 46 7.95 -6.57 16.72
N PHE A 47 8.87 -7.00 15.84
CA PHE A 47 8.54 -7.91 14.74
C PHE A 47 9.67 -8.90 14.49
N ASN A 48 9.35 -10.18 14.29
CA ASN A 48 10.33 -11.20 13.98
C ASN A 48 10.54 -11.31 12.46
N PHE A 49 11.64 -10.76 11.94
CA PHE A 49 12.00 -10.86 10.52
C PHE A 49 12.60 -12.21 10.12
N LEU A 50 12.85 -13.10 11.09
CA LEU A 50 13.33 -14.47 10.87
C LEU A 50 12.18 -15.50 10.94
N ASP A 51 10.94 -15.03 10.92
CA ASP A 51 9.74 -15.85 10.84
C ASP A 51 9.10 -15.62 9.46
N ASP A 52 9.19 -16.64 8.60
CA ASP A 52 8.72 -16.56 7.22
C ASP A 52 7.21 -16.34 7.15
N SER A 53 6.43 -16.91 8.07
CA SER A 53 4.98 -16.74 8.11
C SER A 53 4.59 -15.31 8.52
N ALA A 54 5.27 -14.75 9.52
CA ALA A 54 5.07 -13.37 9.92
C ALA A 54 5.43 -12.39 8.80
N VAL A 55 6.53 -12.64 8.09
CA VAL A 55 6.95 -11.83 6.93
C VAL A 55 5.91 -11.93 5.81
N GLN A 56 5.44 -13.14 5.48
CA GLN A 56 4.41 -13.35 4.48
C GLN A 56 3.13 -12.58 4.83
N TRP A 57 2.67 -12.68 6.08
CA TRP A 57 1.48 -11.96 6.56
C TRP A 57 1.63 -10.44 6.47
N MET A 58 2.78 -9.92 6.87
CA MET A 58 3.08 -8.48 6.76
C MET A 58 3.03 -8.00 5.29
N LEU A 59 3.57 -8.77 4.35
CA LEU A 59 3.57 -8.44 2.93
C LEU A 59 2.16 -8.47 2.34
N PHE A 60 1.36 -9.45 2.74
CA PHE A 60 -0.05 -9.56 2.37
C PHE A 60 -0.87 -8.35 2.87
N GLN A 61 -0.75 -8.00 4.15
CA GLN A 61 -1.43 -6.82 4.71
C GLN A 61 -1.06 -5.54 3.96
N ARG A 62 0.21 -5.40 3.63
CA ARG A 62 0.68 -4.23 2.89
C ARG A 62 0.05 -4.14 1.50
N ARG A 63 -0.03 -5.26 0.78
CA ARG A 63 -0.70 -5.32 -0.53
C ARG A 63 -2.17 -4.93 -0.40
N GLU A 64 -2.89 -5.53 0.54
CA GLU A 64 -4.30 -5.22 0.80
C GLU A 64 -4.52 -3.72 1.06
N ASP A 65 -3.66 -3.09 1.88
CA ASP A 65 -3.73 -1.65 2.16
C ASP A 65 -3.43 -0.81 0.90
N THR A 66 -2.60 -1.30 -0.01
CA THR A 66 -2.30 -0.63 -1.29
C THR A 66 -3.47 -0.76 -2.27
N GLU A 67 -4.05 -1.95 -2.40
CA GLU A 67 -5.22 -2.21 -3.25
C GLU A 67 -6.43 -1.37 -2.83
N LYS A 68 -6.74 -1.33 -1.53
CA LYS A 68 -7.81 -0.47 -0.98
C LYS A 68 -7.56 1.00 -1.29
N GLY A 69 -6.33 1.46 -1.17
CA GLY A 69 -5.95 2.83 -1.51
C GLY A 69 -6.10 3.15 -2.99
N SER A 70 -5.75 2.21 -3.87
CA SER A 70 -5.87 2.34 -5.32
C SER A 70 -7.34 2.35 -5.77
N LEU A 71 -8.16 1.43 -5.28
CA LEU A 71 -9.60 1.38 -5.58
C LEU A 71 -10.31 2.68 -5.21
N LEU A 72 -10.05 3.21 -4.02
CA LEU A 72 -10.60 4.50 -3.60
C LEU A 72 -10.10 5.64 -4.50
N GLY A 73 -8.82 5.63 -4.88
CA GLY A 73 -8.26 6.61 -5.81
C GLY A 73 -8.98 6.59 -7.16
N CYS A 74 -9.20 5.42 -7.74
CA CYS A 74 -9.93 5.26 -9.01
C CYS A 74 -11.39 5.73 -8.88
N LEU A 75 -12.10 5.35 -7.82
CA LEU A 75 -13.49 5.72 -7.62
C LEU A 75 -13.69 7.25 -7.59
N PHE A 76 -12.79 7.98 -6.93
CA PHE A 76 -12.87 9.44 -6.84
C PHE A 76 -12.27 10.17 -8.05
N SER A 77 -11.48 9.50 -8.89
CA SER A 77 -11.00 10.09 -10.14
C SER A 77 -12.10 10.17 -11.21
N ILE A 78 -13.09 9.28 -11.19
CA ILE A 78 -14.20 9.28 -12.15
C ILE A 78 -14.99 10.61 -12.13
N PRO A 79 -15.49 11.11 -10.99
CA PRO A 79 -16.13 12.42 -10.93
C PRO A 79 -15.24 13.56 -11.44
N LEU A 80 -13.94 13.53 -11.10
CA LEU A 80 -13.00 14.55 -11.57
C LEU A 80 -12.83 14.55 -13.08
N ILE A 81 -12.82 13.38 -13.72
CA ILE A 81 -12.75 13.26 -15.18
C ILE A 81 -14.08 13.70 -15.81
N VAL A 82 -15.20 13.20 -15.30
CA VAL A 82 -16.53 13.48 -15.87
C VAL A 82 -16.89 14.97 -15.74
N PHE A 83 -16.73 15.54 -14.55
CA PHE A 83 -17.09 16.93 -14.29
C PHE A 83 -15.98 17.92 -14.65
N GLY A 84 -14.71 17.56 -14.48
CA GLY A 84 -13.60 18.43 -14.86
C GLY A 84 -13.38 18.53 -16.35
N LEU A 85 -13.34 17.40 -17.07
CA LEU A 85 -13.12 17.36 -18.53
C LEU A 85 -14.42 17.38 -19.33
N GLY A 86 -15.48 16.73 -18.81
CA GLY A 86 -16.79 16.65 -19.46
C GLY A 86 -17.58 17.96 -19.42
N ALA A 87 -17.28 18.87 -18.47
CA ALA A 87 -17.92 20.16 -18.40
C ALA A 87 -17.69 21.02 -19.67
N TRP A 88 -16.51 20.90 -20.30
CA TRP A 88 -16.16 21.66 -21.50
C TRP A 88 -17.08 21.37 -22.70
N PRO A 89 -17.23 20.12 -23.21
CA PRO A 89 -18.13 19.84 -24.30
C PRO A 89 -19.59 20.11 -23.95
N PHE A 90 -20.02 19.89 -22.73
CA PHE A 90 -21.37 20.25 -22.31
C PHE A 90 -21.60 21.76 -22.32
N TRP A 91 -20.60 22.55 -21.95
CA TRP A 91 -20.66 24.01 -22.04
C TRP A 91 -20.89 24.46 -23.48
N ASP A 92 -20.09 23.97 -24.41
CA ASP A 92 -20.19 24.39 -25.83
C ASP A 92 -21.50 23.97 -26.47
N LEU A 93 -21.99 22.75 -26.18
CA LEU A 93 -23.17 22.19 -26.82
C LEU A 93 -24.49 22.67 -26.22
N VAL A 94 -24.53 22.97 -24.92
CA VAL A 94 -25.78 23.19 -24.19
C VAL A 94 -25.77 24.54 -23.42
N ALA A 95 -24.79 24.70 -22.55
CA ALA A 95 -24.82 25.78 -21.57
C ALA A 95 -24.61 27.15 -22.19
N SER A 96 -23.81 27.29 -23.24
CA SER A 96 -23.54 28.53 -23.93
C SER A 96 -24.80 29.16 -24.59
N GLN A 97 -25.79 28.34 -24.94
CA GLN A 97 -27.03 28.75 -25.56
C GLN A 97 -28.14 29.09 -24.56
N LYS A 98 -27.92 28.90 -23.26
CA LYS A 98 -28.91 29.13 -22.20
C LYS A 98 -28.74 30.51 -21.57
N SER A 99 -29.70 30.87 -20.70
CA SER A 99 -29.68 32.14 -19.98
C SER A 99 -28.42 32.28 -19.11
N ARG A 100 -28.03 33.57 -18.89
CA ARG A 100 -26.86 33.86 -18.04
C ARG A 100 -26.94 33.26 -16.63
N GLN A 101 -28.14 33.24 -16.06
CA GLN A 101 -28.35 32.62 -14.76
C GLN A 101 -28.06 31.10 -14.79
N PHE A 102 -28.49 30.42 -15.84
CA PHE A 102 -28.20 28.98 -16.01
C PHE A 102 -26.69 28.73 -16.12
N GLN A 103 -25.99 29.58 -16.89
CA GLN A 103 -24.52 29.46 -17.06
C GLN A 103 -23.79 29.61 -15.72
N ILE A 104 -24.15 30.63 -14.93
CA ILE A 104 -23.55 30.86 -13.60
C ILE A 104 -23.84 29.69 -12.66
N SER A 105 -25.11 29.22 -12.63
CA SER A 105 -25.47 28.09 -11.78
C SER A 105 -24.76 26.81 -12.16
N PHE A 106 -24.60 26.55 -13.47
CA PHE A 106 -23.86 25.38 -13.97
C PHE A 106 -22.39 25.40 -13.51
N ILE A 107 -21.70 26.52 -13.72
CA ILE A 107 -20.29 26.68 -13.29
C ILE A 107 -20.17 26.52 -11.77
N ALA A 108 -21.09 27.08 -10.99
CA ALA A 108 -21.05 26.99 -9.54
C ALA A 108 -21.26 25.55 -9.04
N VAL A 109 -22.19 24.80 -9.64
CA VAL A 109 -22.45 23.40 -9.30
C VAL A 109 -21.28 22.50 -9.70
N ASP A 110 -20.76 22.68 -10.91
CA ASP A 110 -19.61 21.91 -11.39
C ASP A 110 -18.38 22.13 -10.51
N ALA A 111 -18.05 23.38 -10.22
CA ALA A 111 -16.96 23.73 -9.30
C ALA A 111 -17.15 23.13 -7.90
N LEU A 112 -18.38 23.13 -7.37
CA LEU A 112 -18.68 22.53 -6.07
C LEU A 112 -18.43 21.02 -6.07
N ILE A 113 -18.86 20.30 -7.12
CA ILE A 113 -18.65 18.86 -7.27
C ILE A 113 -17.16 18.54 -7.35
N VAL A 114 -16.41 19.25 -8.17
CA VAL A 114 -14.96 19.07 -8.32
C VAL A 114 -14.24 19.35 -7.00
N CYS A 115 -14.56 20.43 -6.31
CA CYS A 115 -13.98 20.75 -5.00
C CYS A 115 -14.31 19.69 -3.95
N ALA A 116 -15.56 19.20 -3.90
CA ALA A 116 -15.98 18.16 -2.98
C ALA A 116 -15.24 16.83 -3.24
N ALA A 117 -15.08 16.44 -4.51
CA ALA A 117 -14.33 15.26 -4.91
C ALA A 117 -12.85 15.37 -4.52
N LEU A 118 -12.21 16.49 -4.79
CA LEU A 118 -10.82 16.76 -4.38
C LEU A 118 -10.65 16.71 -2.87
N LEU A 119 -11.55 17.34 -2.12
CA LEU A 119 -11.53 17.30 -0.66
C LEU A 119 -11.68 15.88 -0.13
N ALA A 120 -12.61 15.09 -0.70
CA ALA A 120 -12.80 13.70 -0.33
C ALA A 120 -11.53 12.88 -0.55
N VAL A 121 -10.88 13.01 -1.71
CA VAL A 121 -9.59 12.33 -2.01
C VAL A 121 -8.52 12.71 -0.98
N VAL A 122 -8.38 14.00 -0.68
CA VAL A 122 -7.39 14.48 0.30
C VAL A 122 -7.67 13.92 1.69
N LEU A 123 -8.93 13.95 2.13
CA LEU A 123 -9.32 13.43 3.47
C LEU A 123 -9.11 11.93 3.60
N ILE A 124 -9.47 11.14 2.59
CA ILE A 124 -9.28 9.68 2.58
C ILE A 124 -7.79 9.35 2.59
N ARG A 125 -7.02 10.01 1.72
CA ARG A 125 -5.56 9.84 1.67
C ARG A 125 -4.92 10.21 3.01
N ARG A 126 -5.35 11.31 3.62
CA ARG A 126 -4.85 11.74 4.94
C ARG A 126 -5.19 10.72 6.03
N ARG A 127 -6.43 10.19 6.06
CA ARG A 127 -6.82 9.13 7.00
C ARG A 127 -5.96 7.89 6.84
N SER A 128 -5.81 7.38 5.63
CA SER A 128 -4.95 6.21 5.35
C SER A 128 -3.47 6.44 5.72
N LEU A 129 -2.97 7.67 5.55
CA LEU A 129 -1.60 8.01 5.94
C LEU A 129 -1.42 8.20 7.45
N LEU A 130 -2.48 8.51 8.18
CA LEU A 130 -2.46 8.73 9.63
C LEU A 130 -2.76 7.47 10.43
N ASP A 131 -3.35 6.44 9.82
CA ASP A 131 -3.65 5.18 10.49
C ASP A 131 -2.37 4.53 11.02
N PRO A 132 -2.23 4.38 12.36
CA PRO A 132 -1.02 3.85 12.97
C PRO A 132 -0.77 2.39 12.59
N VAL A 133 -1.82 1.58 12.35
CA VAL A 133 -1.71 0.19 11.93
C VAL A 133 -1.07 0.10 10.54
N VAL A 134 -1.60 0.85 9.58
CA VAL A 134 -1.06 0.91 8.21
C VAL A 134 0.38 1.44 8.21
N ARG A 135 0.68 2.42 9.08
CA ARG A 135 2.04 2.97 9.21
C ARG A 135 3.02 1.95 9.77
N ASN A 136 2.61 1.12 10.72
CA ASN A 136 3.45 0.06 11.28
C ASN A 136 3.79 -0.99 10.22
N VAL A 137 2.79 -1.48 9.47
CA VAL A 137 3.01 -2.42 8.36
C VAL A 137 3.99 -1.83 7.33
N ARG A 138 3.81 -0.57 6.94
CA ARG A 138 4.72 0.11 6.02
C ARG A 138 6.13 0.29 6.60
N CYS A 139 6.26 0.57 7.90
CA CYS A 139 7.55 0.68 8.56
C CYS A 139 8.29 -0.66 8.55
N ARG A 140 7.61 -1.75 8.92
CA ARG A 140 8.14 -3.12 8.89
C ARG A 140 8.57 -3.53 7.47
N ALA A 141 7.72 -3.31 6.47
CA ALA A 141 8.04 -3.61 5.07
C ALA A 141 9.28 -2.84 4.57
N ARG A 142 9.45 -1.58 4.98
CA ARG A 142 10.65 -0.81 4.67
C ARG A 142 11.91 -1.40 5.31
N LEU A 143 11.82 -1.82 6.57
CA LEU A 143 12.95 -2.44 7.28
C LEU A 143 13.29 -3.80 6.66
N TYR A 144 12.29 -4.61 6.30
CA TYR A 144 12.49 -5.85 5.56
C TYR A 144 13.23 -5.63 4.24
N ARG A 145 12.85 -4.63 3.46
CA ARG A 145 13.57 -4.25 2.25
C ARG A 145 15.03 -3.91 2.51
N LYS A 146 15.31 -3.15 3.58
CA LYS A 146 16.71 -2.86 3.99
C LYS A 146 17.46 -4.12 4.36
N LEU A 147 16.81 -5.03 5.09
CA LEU A 147 17.36 -6.30 5.51
C LEU A 147 17.74 -7.17 4.30
N VAL A 148 16.84 -7.31 3.32
CA VAL A 148 17.11 -8.01 2.06
C VAL A 148 18.30 -7.36 1.30
N GLY A 149 18.39 -6.03 1.32
CA GLY A 149 19.53 -5.32 0.74
C GLY A 149 20.86 -5.60 1.45
N ILE A 150 20.86 -5.75 2.78
CA ILE A 150 22.06 -6.12 3.56
C ILE A 150 22.45 -7.56 3.26
N ALA A 151 21.48 -8.50 3.26
CA ALA A 151 21.72 -9.91 2.95
C ALA A 151 22.36 -10.07 1.55
N ARG A 152 21.81 -9.39 0.55
CA ARG A 152 22.36 -9.41 -0.80
C ARG A 152 23.79 -8.85 -0.89
N LYS A 153 24.08 -7.75 -0.17
CA LYS A 153 25.44 -7.19 -0.11
C LYS A 153 26.41 -8.12 0.60
N GLY A 154 25.93 -8.89 1.56
CA GLY A 154 26.69 -9.91 2.27
C GLY A 154 26.86 -11.22 1.52
N GLY A 155 26.48 -11.29 0.22
CA GLY A 155 26.71 -12.44 -0.64
C GLY A 155 25.54 -13.44 -0.71
N ALA A 156 24.38 -13.14 -0.12
CA ALA A 156 23.20 -13.98 -0.29
C ALA A 156 22.73 -13.98 -1.76
N ASP A 157 22.36 -15.16 -2.25
CA ASP A 157 21.83 -15.33 -3.61
C ASP A 157 20.38 -14.82 -3.69
N ILE A 158 20.26 -13.52 -3.87
CA ILE A 158 18.97 -12.83 -4.00
C ILE A 158 18.95 -12.09 -5.35
N PRO A 159 17.95 -12.34 -6.21
CA PRO A 159 17.86 -11.72 -7.53
C PRO A 159 17.96 -10.19 -7.46
N ARG A 160 18.68 -9.59 -8.42
CA ARG A 160 18.82 -8.12 -8.50
C ARG A 160 17.49 -7.40 -8.66
N MET A 161 16.57 -8.04 -9.37
CA MET A 161 15.21 -7.53 -9.65
C MET A 161 14.20 -8.00 -8.61
N TYR A 162 14.66 -8.42 -7.42
CA TYR A 162 13.74 -8.77 -6.35
C TYR A 162 12.78 -7.61 -6.08
N PRO A 163 11.48 -7.87 -6.13
CA PRO A 163 10.50 -6.80 -6.13
C PRO A 163 10.60 -5.95 -4.87
N TYR A 164 10.71 -4.66 -5.09
CA TYR A 164 10.79 -3.70 -4.02
C TYR A 164 9.38 -3.23 -3.65
N TYR A 165 8.95 -3.60 -2.45
CA TYR A 165 7.67 -3.16 -1.90
C TYR A 165 7.71 -1.67 -1.60
N GLY A 166 6.86 -0.92 -2.28
CA GLY A 166 6.56 0.47 -1.99
C GLY A 166 7.75 1.41 -2.06
N MET A 167 8.03 1.92 -3.23
CA MET A 167 9.04 2.95 -3.42
C MET A 167 8.78 4.21 -2.57
N TYR A 168 7.56 4.44 -2.14
CA TYR A 168 7.10 5.68 -1.51
C TYR A 168 6.69 5.54 -0.05
N VAL A 169 7.33 4.65 0.70
CA VAL A 169 7.02 4.53 2.13
C VAL A 169 7.68 5.69 2.89
N THR A 170 6.92 6.74 3.11
CA THR A 170 7.34 7.93 3.84
C THR A 170 7.33 7.74 5.36
N SER A 171 6.62 6.73 5.88
CA SER A 171 6.50 6.51 7.32
C SER A 171 7.81 5.95 7.90
N ARG A 172 8.48 6.77 8.70
CA ARG A 172 9.67 6.37 9.48
C ARG A 172 9.34 6.06 10.94
N LYS A 173 8.15 6.43 11.40
CA LYS A 173 7.74 6.32 12.80
C LYS A 173 6.94 5.06 13.02
N PHE A 174 7.35 4.25 13.98
CA PHE A 174 6.63 3.09 14.50
C PHE A 174 5.78 3.50 15.70
N PHE A 175 4.61 2.91 15.85
CA PHE A 175 3.65 3.15 16.93
C PHE A 175 3.46 1.86 17.72
N PRO A 176 4.16 1.73 18.88
CA PRO A 176 4.15 0.48 19.64
C PRO A 176 2.80 0.13 20.27
N ASP A 177 1.94 1.13 20.45
CA ASP A 177 0.63 0.98 21.08
C ASP A 177 -0.52 0.76 20.07
N ALA A 178 -0.19 0.71 18.77
CA ALA A 178 -1.18 0.42 17.76
C ALA A 178 -1.59 -1.06 17.79
N PRO A 179 -2.89 -1.38 17.63
CA PRO A 179 -3.34 -2.76 17.58
C PRO A 179 -2.70 -3.49 16.39
N GLU A 180 -2.31 -4.73 16.62
CA GLU A 180 -1.83 -5.61 15.55
C GLU A 180 -3.01 -6.37 14.94
N ARG A 181 -2.98 -6.53 13.61
CA ARG A 181 -3.95 -7.40 12.94
C ARG A 181 -3.53 -8.84 13.18
N PRO A 182 -4.38 -9.68 13.80
CA PRO A 182 -4.06 -11.07 14.04
C PRO A 182 -3.78 -11.78 12.70
N MET A 183 -2.80 -12.65 12.72
CA MET A 183 -2.57 -13.57 11.60
C MET A 183 -3.69 -14.60 11.60
N PRO A 184 -4.39 -14.84 10.49
CA PRO A 184 -5.39 -15.90 10.44
C PRO A 184 -4.70 -17.25 10.62
N GLU A 185 -5.25 -18.06 11.49
CA GLU A 185 -4.80 -19.44 11.66
C GLU A 185 -5.01 -20.19 10.33
N ARG A 186 -3.93 -20.78 9.83
CA ARG A 186 -4.04 -21.68 8.67
C ARG A 186 -4.69 -22.97 9.17
N GLU A 187 -5.89 -23.24 8.70
CA GLU A 187 -6.46 -24.58 8.88
C GLU A 187 -5.50 -25.56 8.19
N GLU A 188 -4.78 -26.35 9.01
CA GLU A 188 -4.03 -27.50 8.50
C GLU A 188 -5.07 -28.43 7.86
N SER A 189 -5.11 -28.44 6.53
CA SER A 189 -5.93 -29.43 5.82
C SER A 189 -5.47 -30.83 6.23
N PRO A 190 -6.37 -31.69 6.67
CA PRO A 190 -6.07 -33.07 7.11
C PRO A 190 -5.47 -33.89 5.98
#